data_34ccfd5a9068bc877290c9e1b2f8770a
#
_entry.id   34ccfd5a9068bc877290c9e1b2f8770a
#
_cell.length_a   1.000
_cell.length_b   1.000
_cell.length_c   1.000
_cell.angle_alpha   90.00
_cell.angle_beta   90.00
_cell.angle_gamma   90.00
#
_symmetry.space_group_name_H-M   'P 1'
#
loop_
_entity.id
_entity.type
_entity.pdbx_description
1 polymer ?
#
loop_
_entity_poly.entity_id
_entity_poly.type
_entity_poly.pdbx_seq_one_letter_code
_entity_poly.pdbx_strand_id
1 'polypeptide(L)'
;MCGTHVDIAAPLVWRCPRATDSDPHHALQLVQGTTPLRATDDANPFVAFQPYLAWDSFGAANGMTEAARTSMIRQLDIDIAGVAGTGFHVTPFDRADSLSEALGFTEDGGVWVKDETDNVAGSHKARHLVTILLHLLTTESLGLAPWTDEADRPALAIASCGNAAFAAATLAAAVKWPLRVFVPPHADPVVIAGLRQLDADIVECPRRDSEPAGDPCIHRFREAVATGAIPFTVQGTENMWCLDGGRTIGWEMARHLEENVVGPPLDRLFVQVGAGTLAASTINGFRMSGVTPRLHAVQTDSCAPLDRAYAKVQGVGGPKAAAAHWSECMWPWEHVGNSAADGILDDETYDWIPVVRAMTEGNGGPIVVTEAQVLEANDLGRATTGINASHTGTAGLAGLLAARDSIDNDERVAVIFSGVSRAALR
;
A
#
# COMPACT_ATOMS: atom_id res chain seq x y z
N MET A 1 18.74 6.21 11.48
CA MET A 1 18.91 4.99 10.65
C MET A 1 20.18 4.27 11.08
N CYS A 2 20.12 2.96 11.27
CA CYS A 2 21.28 2.18 11.74
C CYS A 2 22.41 2.01 10.71
N GLY A 3 22.20 2.43 9.45
CA GLY A 3 23.18 2.36 8.37
C GLY A 3 23.49 0.95 7.84
N THR A 4 22.72 -0.07 8.26
CA THR A 4 22.93 -1.44 7.77
C THR A 4 22.50 -1.54 6.31
N HIS A 5 23.37 -2.08 5.47
CA HIS A 5 23.08 -2.46 4.10
C HIS A 5 22.76 -3.95 4.04
N VAL A 6 21.73 -4.31 3.31
CA VAL A 6 21.38 -5.69 3.00
C VAL A 6 21.61 -5.88 1.49
N ASP A 7 22.30 -6.97 1.14
CA ASP A 7 22.51 -7.31 -0.27
C ASP A 7 21.17 -7.69 -0.90
N ILE A 8 20.90 -7.16 -2.09
CA ILE A 8 19.67 -7.47 -2.83
C ILE A 8 19.56 -8.97 -3.14
N ALA A 9 20.67 -9.68 -3.26
CA ALA A 9 20.70 -11.12 -3.52
C ALA A 9 20.30 -11.97 -2.28
N ALA A 10 20.21 -11.38 -1.08
CA ALA A 10 19.89 -12.13 0.13
C ALA A 10 18.42 -12.58 0.13
N PRO A 11 18.12 -13.89 0.18
CA PRO A 11 16.76 -14.40 0.20
C PRO A 11 16.10 -14.20 1.55
N LEU A 12 14.77 -14.09 1.57
CA LEU A 12 13.93 -14.12 2.77
C LEU A 12 14.26 -13.04 3.82
N VAL A 13 14.81 -11.90 3.39
CA VAL A 13 15.03 -10.75 4.26
C VAL A 13 13.84 -9.82 4.18
N TRP A 14 13.05 -9.78 5.25
CA TRP A 14 11.82 -8.99 5.35
C TRP A 14 12.04 -7.65 6.03
N ARG A 15 12.88 -7.64 7.07
CA ARG A 15 13.19 -6.49 7.93
C ARG A 15 14.69 -6.31 8.09
N CYS A 16 15.09 -5.19 8.65
CA CYS A 16 16.49 -4.96 8.99
C CYS A 16 17.01 -6.07 9.93
N PRO A 17 18.13 -6.74 9.59
CA PRO A 17 18.68 -7.82 10.43
C PRO A 17 19.22 -7.33 11.79
N ARG A 18 19.28 -6.00 12.00
CA ARG A 18 19.65 -5.39 13.28
C ARG A 18 18.45 -5.03 14.15
N ALA A 19 17.21 -5.22 13.67
CA ALA A 19 16.04 -5.07 14.51
C ALA A 19 16.04 -6.12 15.62
N THR A 20 15.71 -5.70 16.84
CA THR A 20 15.59 -6.55 18.02
C THR A 20 14.26 -6.27 18.72
N ASP A 21 13.87 -7.10 19.67
CA ASP A 21 12.64 -6.87 20.45
C ASP A 21 12.68 -5.55 21.25
N SER A 22 13.87 -5.12 21.65
CA SER A 22 14.08 -3.85 22.35
C SER A 22 14.25 -2.63 21.41
N ASP A 23 14.53 -2.87 20.13
CA ASP A 23 14.67 -1.86 19.08
C ASP A 23 14.08 -2.40 17.77
N PRO A 24 12.73 -2.55 17.68
CA PRO A 24 12.06 -3.20 16.56
C PRO A 24 11.89 -2.28 15.33
N HIS A 25 12.06 -0.98 15.50
CA HIS A 25 11.67 0.03 14.52
C HIS A 25 12.74 0.34 13.47
N HIS A 26 13.27 -0.71 12.84
CA HIS A 26 14.25 -0.63 11.77
C HIS A 26 13.59 -0.90 10.42
N ALA A 27 13.04 0.13 9.78
CA ALA A 27 12.49 0.00 8.43
C ALA A 27 13.61 -0.07 7.38
N LEU A 28 13.59 -1.09 6.54
CA LEU A 28 14.41 -1.17 5.34
C LEU A 28 13.87 -0.20 4.28
N GLN A 29 14.77 0.37 3.50
CA GLN A 29 14.43 1.20 2.35
C GLN A 29 15.12 0.64 1.11
N LEU A 30 14.39 0.57 0.00
CA LEU A 30 14.97 0.24 -1.28
C LEU A 30 15.91 1.36 -1.72
N VAL A 31 17.19 1.02 -1.96
CA VAL A 31 18.13 1.93 -2.60
C VAL A 31 17.81 1.95 -4.10
N GLN A 32 17.40 3.11 -4.59
CA GLN A 32 17.01 3.26 -5.98
C GLN A 32 18.21 3.59 -6.84
N GLY A 33 18.25 2.99 -8.04
CA GLY A 33 19.18 3.39 -9.09
C GLY A 33 18.83 4.77 -9.67
N THR A 34 19.76 5.35 -10.41
CA THR A 34 19.58 6.64 -11.10
C THR A 34 19.11 6.50 -12.54
N THR A 35 18.73 5.30 -12.97
CA THR A 35 18.29 5.05 -14.36
C THR A 35 16.92 5.70 -14.58
N PRO A 36 16.78 6.51 -15.65
CA PRO A 36 15.49 7.09 -16.01
C PRO A 36 14.42 6.03 -16.23
N LEU A 37 13.22 6.26 -15.74
CA LEU A 37 12.11 5.34 -15.89
C LEU A 37 11.71 5.22 -17.38
N ARG A 38 11.72 4.01 -17.90
CA ARG A 38 11.26 3.68 -19.26
C ARG A 38 10.42 2.42 -19.18
N ALA A 39 9.11 2.58 -19.31
CA ALA A 39 8.18 1.46 -19.36
C ALA A 39 8.13 0.85 -20.77
N THR A 40 7.77 -0.41 -20.86
CA THR A 40 7.29 -1.01 -22.12
C THR A 40 5.78 -0.79 -22.26
N ASP A 41 5.23 -1.05 -23.45
CA ASP A 41 3.77 -0.95 -23.72
C ASP A 41 3.00 -2.20 -23.27
N ASP A 42 3.50 -2.93 -22.28
CA ASP A 42 2.82 -4.11 -21.75
C ASP A 42 1.62 -3.68 -20.88
N ALA A 43 0.52 -4.41 -21.04
CA ALA A 43 -0.68 -4.16 -20.26
C ALA A 43 -0.50 -4.51 -18.77
N ASN A 44 0.36 -5.49 -18.45
CA ASN A 44 0.67 -5.85 -17.08
C ASN A 44 1.76 -4.92 -16.50
N PRO A 45 1.48 -4.14 -15.44
CA PRO A 45 2.43 -3.15 -14.91
C PRO A 45 3.70 -3.77 -14.35
N PHE A 46 3.66 -5.02 -13.88
CA PHE A 46 4.83 -5.72 -13.38
C PHE A 46 5.78 -6.16 -14.50
N VAL A 47 5.28 -6.33 -15.72
CA VAL A 47 6.09 -6.51 -16.92
C VAL A 47 6.51 -5.16 -17.49
N ALA A 48 5.59 -4.20 -17.59
CA ALA A 48 5.89 -2.86 -18.14
C ALA A 48 7.03 -2.17 -17.39
N PHE A 49 7.07 -2.31 -16.07
CA PHE A 49 8.05 -1.69 -15.19
C PHE A 49 9.04 -2.68 -14.57
N GLN A 50 9.14 -3.89 -15.10
CA GLN A 50 9.97 -4.98 -14.55
C GLN A 50 11.38 -4.54 -14.16
N PRO A 51 12.19 -3.84 -14.99
CA PRO A 51 13.58 -3.49 -14.66
C PRO A 51 13.74 -2.57 -13.44
N TYR A 52 12.65 -1.96 -12.96
CA TYR A 52 12.65 -1.02 -11.84
C TYR A 52 12.17 -1.66 -10.54
N LEU A 53 11.67 -2.88 -10.60
CA LEU A 53 11.29 -3.65 -9.42
C LEU A 53 12.56 -4.14 -8.69
N ALA A 54 12.56 -4.01 -7.36
CA ALA A 54 13.61 -4.59 -6.53
C ALA A 54 13.63 -6.11 -6.65
N TRP A 55 12.46 -6.73 -6.83
CA TRP A 55 12.34 -8.15 -7.12
C TRP A 55 13.10 -8.56 -8.40
N ASP A 56 13.04 -7.77 -9.46
CA ASP A 56 13.78 -8.06 -10.70
C ASP A 56 15.30 -8.06 -10.45
N SER A 57 15.77 -7.07 -9.66
CA SER A 57 17.16 -7.00 -9.23
C SER A 57 17.57 -8.20 -8.37
N PHE A 58 16.68 -8.69 -7.48
CA PHE A 58 16.91 -9.90 -6.69
C PHE A 58 17.07 -11.14 -7.58
N GLY A 59 16.15 -11.34 -8.53
CA GLY A 59 16.23 -12.44 -9.47
C GLY A 59 17.49 -12.40 -10.34
N ALA A 60 17.84 -11.23 -10.87
CA ALA A 60 19.05 -11.03 -11.67
C ALA A 60 20.34 -11.29 -10.86
N ALA A 61 20.41 -10.80 -9.63
CA ALA A 61 21.56 -11.01 -8.73
C ALA A 61 21.77 -12.49 -8.38
N ASN A 62 20.70 -13.28 -8.40
CA ASN A 62 20.72 -14.74 -8.19
C ASN A 62 20.78 -15.55 -9.49
N GLY A 63 21.09 -14.93 -10.62
CA GLY A 63 21.37 -15.61 -11.89
C GLY A 63 20.17 -15.95 -12.76
N MET A 64 18.95 -15.46 -12.44
CA MET A 64 17.82 -15.64 -13.34
C MET A 64 17.96 -14.75 -14.58
N THR A 65 17.70 -15.31 -15.75
CA THR A 65 17.63 -14.53 -16.99
C THR A 65 16.42 -13.60 -16.98
N GLU A 66 16.47 -12.52 -17.74
CA GLU A 66 15.33 -11.62 -17.91
C GLU A 66 14.09 -12.35 -18.41
N ALA A 67 14.24 -13.24 -19.42
CA ALA A 67 13.14 -14.04 -19.94
C ALA A 67 12.50 -14.95 -18.88
N ALA A 68 13.29 -15.54 -17.99
CA ALA A 68 12.77 -16.35 -16.88
C ALA A 68 11.97 -15.50 -15.87
N ARG A 69 12.47 -14.30 -15.54
CA ARG A 69 11.77 -13.37 -14.65
C ARG A 69 10.46 -12.88 -15.26
N THR A 70 10.46 -12.48 -16.54
CA THR A 70 9.23 -12.10 -17.26
C THR A 70 8.23 -13.24 -17.31
N SER A 71 8.70 -14.47 -17.59
CA SER A 71 7.84 -15.66 -17.62
C SER A 71 7.21 -15.95 -16.26
N MET A 72 7.92 -15.73 -15.16
CA MET A 72 7.39 -15.90 -13.80
C MET A 72 6.27 -14.91 -13.50
N ILE A 73 6.43 -13.63 -13.87
CA ILE A 73 5.34 -12.63 -13.72
C ILE A 73 4.11 -13.09 -14.49
N ARG A 74 4.28 -13.47 -15.75
CA ARG A 74 3.15 -13.86 -16.62
C ARG A 74 2.43 -15.11 -16.13
N GLN A 75 3.18 -16.13 -15.68
CA GLN A 75 2.57 -17.34 -15.14
C GLN A 75 1.80 -17.04 -13.86
N LEU A 76 2.40 -16.30 -12.95
CA LEU A 76 1.72 -15.89 -11.72
C LEU A 76 0.46 -15.07 -12.01
N ASP A 77 0.50 -14.18 -12.99
CA ASP A 77 -0.65 -13.36 -13.40
C ASP A 77 -1.80 -14.23 -13.98
N ILE A 78 -1.47 -15.26 -14.75
CA ILE A 78 -2.45 -16.25 -15.24
C ILE A 78 -3.10 -17.01 -14.07
N ASP A 79 -2.31 -17.47 -13.12
CA ASP A 79 -2.79 -18.20 -11.95
C ASP A 79 -3.70 -17.31 -11.08
N ILE A 80 -3.32 -16.04 -10.88
CA ILE A 80 -4.13 -15.04 -10.18
C ILE A 80 -5.44 -14.77 -10.92
N ALA A 81 -5.39 -14.60 -12.25
CA ALA A 81 -6.60 -14.38 -13.05
C ALA A 81 -7.57 -15.57 -12.97
N GLY A 82 -7.06 -16.78 -12.82
CA GLY A 82 -7.87 -17.98 -12.60
C GLY A 82 -8.68 -17.96 -11.32
N VAL A 83 -8.22 -17.25 -10.28
CA VAL A 83 -8.91 -17.11 -8.98
C VAL A 83 -9.71 -15.82 -8.92
N ALA A 84 -9.13 -14.70 -9.34
CA ALA A 84 -9.71 -13.36 -9.21
C ALA A 84 -10.67 -12.99 -10.35
N GLY A 85 -10.66 -13.75 -11.46
CA GLY A 85 -11.37 -13.38 -12.70
C GLY A 85 -10.67 -12.31 -13.54
N THR A 86 -9.60 -11.70 -13.02
CA THR A 86 -8.77 -10.72 -13.72
C THR A 86 -7.33 -10.82 -13.23
N GLY A 87 -6.36 -10.58 -14.15
CA GLY A 87 -4.95 -10.37 -13.83
C GLY A 87 -4.64 -8.89 -13.57
N PHE A 88 -3.36 -8.58 -13.35
CA PHE A 88 -2.90 -7.21 -13.21
C PHE A 88 -2.90 -6.47 -14.54
N HIS A 89 -3.35 -5.24 -14.53
CA HIS A 89 -3.31 -4.34 -15.68
C HIS A 89 -3.00 -2.92 -15.22
N VAL A 90 -2.54 -2.08 -16.15
CA VAL A 90 -2.43 -0.64 -15.93
C VAL A 90 -3.83 -0.11 -15.69
N THR A 91 -4.07 0.44 -14.51
CA THR A 91 -5.41 0.91 -14.12
C THR A 91 -5.64 2.36 -14.59
N PRO A 92 -6.89 2.78 -14.81
CA PRO A 92 -7.21 4.11 -15.32
C PRO A 92 -6.63 5.23 -14.43
N PHE A 93 -6.14 6.29 -15.08
CA PHE A 93 -5.75 7.53 -14.43
C PHE A 93 -6.11 8.69 -15.34
N ASP A 94 -7.30 9.23 -15.19
CA ASP A 94 -7.86 10.23 -16.10
C ASP A 94 -8.38 11.45 -15.33
N ARG A 95 -8.48 12.59 -16.03
CA ARG A 95 -9.16 13.77 -15.50
C ARG A 95 -10.65 13.47 -15.34
N ALA A 96 -11.17 13.62 -14.15
CA ALA A 96 -12.59 13.47 -13.84
C ALA A 96 -13.30 14.82 -14.06
N ASP A 97 -13.80 15.05 -15.29
CA ASP A 97 -14.35 16.33 -15.69
C ASP A 97 -15.53 16.79 -14.84
N SER A 98 -16.52 15.92 -14.62
CA SER A 98 -17.67 16.23 -13.76
C SER A 98 -17.28 16.52 -12.30
N LEU A 99 -16.27 15.82 -11.77
CA LEU A 99 -15.75 16.10 -10.43
C LEU A 99 -14.98 17.42 -10.39
N SER A 100 -14.18 17.70 -11.42
CA SER A 100 -13.42 18.95 -11.55
C SER A 100 -14.35 20.16 -11.65
N GLU A 101 -15.40 20.07 -12.45
CA GLU A 101 -16.45 21.09 -12.59
C GLU A 101 -17.19 21.31 -11.27
N ALA A 102 -17.64 20.23 -10.61
CA ALA A 102 -18.34 20.31 -9.32
C ALA A 102 -17.48 20.99 -8.23
N LEU A 103 -16.16 20.87 -8.32
CA LEU A 103 -15.22 21.50 -7.41
C LEU A 103 -14.71 22.86 -7.89
N GLY A 104 -15.17 23.37 -9.04
CA GLY A 104 -14.85 24.70 -9.56
C GLY A 104 -13.42 24.83 -10.10
N PHE A 105 -12.81 23.75 -10.60
CA PHE A 105 -11.53 23.81 -11.31
C PHE A 105 -11.73 24.33 -12.74
N THR A 106 -10.71 25.00 -13.28
CA THR A 106 -10.66 25.46 -14.67
C THR A 106 -10.31 24.31 -15.62
N GLU A 107 -10.32 24.59 -16.93
CA GLU A 107 -9.88 23.62 -17.95
C GLU A 107 -8.39 23.27 -17.83
N ASP A 108 -7.55 24.20 -17.37
CA ASP A 108 -6.10 24.01 -17.19
C ASP A 108 -5.76 23.18 -15.95
N GLY A 109 -6.62 23.26 -14.91
CA GLY A 109 -6.55 22.49 -13.68
C GLY A 109 -7.45 21.26 -13.67
N GLY A 110 -7.72 20.73 -12.48
CA GLY A 110 -8.71 19.67 -12.29
C GLY A 110 -8.27 18.56 -11.37
N VAL A 111 -9.16 17.57 -11.26
CA VAL A 111 -8.96 16.36 -10.44
C VAL A 111 -8.73 15.17 -11.35
N TRP A 112 -7.56 14.54 -11.20
CA TRP A 112 -7.24 13.25 -11.81
C TRP A 112 -7.53 12.14 -10.81
N VAL A 113 -8.23 11.10 -11.25
CA VAL A 113 -8.58 9.95 -10.42
C VAL A 113 -7.81 8.73 -10.90
N LYS A 114 -6.99 8.17 -10.00
CA LYS A 114 -6.41 6.84 -10.18
C LYS A 114 -7.40 5.80 -9.66
N ASP A 115 -7.93 4.97 -10.54
CA ASP A 115 -8.95 3.97 -10.19
C ASP A 115 -8.31 2.59 -9.99
N GLU A 116 -8.25 2.14 -8.73
CA GLU A 116 -7.77 0.82 -8.34
C GLU A 116 -8.92 -0.17 -8.01
N THR A 117 -10.17 0.19 -8.31
CA THR A 117 -11.32 -0.64 -7.93
C THR A 117 -11.45 -1.91 -8.79
N ASP A 118 -11.02 -1.87 -10.04
CA ASP A 118 -11.01 -3.03 -10.96
C ASP A 118 -9.72 -3.86 -10.89
N ASN A 119 -8.79 -3.51 -10.00
CA ASN A 119 -7.57 -4.29 -9.81
C ASN A 119 -7.86 -5.64 -9.14
N VAL A 120 -6.90 -6.55 -9.18
CA VAL A 120 -6.96 -7.88 -8.52
C VAL A 120 -7.49 -7.75 -7.10
N ALA A 121 -8.46 -8.56 -6.75
CA ALA A 121 -9.20 -8.51 -5.49
C ALA A 121 -9.89 -7.16 -5.19
N GLY A 122 -10.17 -6.35 -6.20
CA GLY A 122 -10.93 -5.09 -6.09
C GLY A 122 -10.23 -3.97 -5.35
N SER A 123 -8.89 -3.95 -5.30
CA SER A 123 -8.14 -2.86 -4.66
C SER A 123 -6.64 -2.87 -4.97
N HIS A 124 -5.97 -1.76 -4.66
CA HIS A 124 -4.51 -1.63 -4.78
C HIS A 124 -3.70 -2.66 -3.96
N LYS A 125 -4.32 -3.32 -2.98
CA LYS A 125 -3.62 -4.18 -2.00
C LYS A 125 -2.88 -5.34 -2.64
N ALA A 126 -3.41 -5.92 -3.72
CA ALA A 126 -2.76 -7.00 -4.44
C ALA A 126 -1.41 -6.60 -5.05
N ARG A 127 -1.25 -5.32 -5.49
CA ARG A 127 0.03 -4.82 -6.02
C ARG A 127 1.16 -4.92 -5.01
N HIS A 128 0.87 -4.66 -3.73
CA HIS A 128 1.86 -4.74 -2.67
C HIS A 128 2.27 -6.17 -2.36
N LEU A 129 1.31 -7.09 -2.38
CA LEU A 129 1.53 -8.47 -1.98
C LEU A 129 2.17 -9.33 -3.07
N VAL A 130 1.90 -9.01 -4.34
CA VAL A 130 2.44 -9.82 -5.45
C VAL A 130 3.96 -9.81 -5.52
N THR A 131 4.63 -8.73 -5.13
CA THR A 131 6.11 -8.68 -5.11
C THR A 131 6.71 -9.50 -3.97
N ILE A 132 5.99 -9.65 -2.85
CA ILE A 132 6.37 -10.63 -1.82
C ILE A 132 6.25 -12.05 -2.39
N LEU A 133 5.15 -12.34 -3.07
CA LEU A 133 4.92 -13.67 -3.66
C LEU A 133 5.92 -13.99 -4.76
N LEU A 134 6.22 -13.04 -5.65
CA LEU A 134 7.29 -13.17 -6.64
C LEU A 134 8.65 -13.47 -6.00
N HIS A 135 8.98 -12.78 -4.88
CA HIS A 135 10.21 -13.06 -4.13
C HIS A 135 10.25 -14.49 -3.58
N LEU A 136 9.14 -14.98 -3.02
CA LEU A 136 9.02 -16.34 -2.50
C LEU A 136 9.16 -17.39 -3.60
N LEU A 137 8.43 -17.24 -4.70
CA LEU A 137 8.48 -18.16 -5.83
C LEU A 137 9.87 -18.19 -6.49
N THR A 138 10.52 -17.01 -6.58
CA THR A 138 11.91 -16.93 -7.05
C THR A 138 12.85 -17.69 -6.13
N THR A 139 12.70 -17.49 -4.81
CA THR A 139 13.52 -18.16 -3.80
C THR A 139 13.38 -19.70 -3.88
N GLU A 140 12.16 -20.20 -4.10
CA GLU A 140 11.91 -21.62 -4.32
C GLU A 140 12.54 -22.12 -5.63
N SER A 141 12.27 -21.43 -6.74
CA SER A 141 12.73 -21.86 -8.07
C SER A 141 14.26 -21.95 -8.19
N LEU A 142 14.97 -21.17 -7.35
CA LEU A 142 16.43 -21.16 -7.29
C LEU A 142 17.01 -22.10 -6.22
N GLY A 143 16.16 -22.82 -5.47
CA GLY A 143 16.59 -23.69 -4.38
C GLY A 143 17.21 -22.95 -3.20
N LEU A 144 16.82 -21.69 -3.00
CA LEU A 144 17.30 -20.83 -1.88
C LEU A 144 16.36 -20.89 -0.66
N ALA A 145 15.21 -21.54 -0.81
CA ALA A 145 14.25 -21.72 0.28
C ALA A 145 14.75 -22.78 1.28
N PRO A 146 14.48 -22.65 2.59
CA PRO A 146 14.81 -23.67 3.59
C PRO A 146 13.86 -24.89 3.54
N TRP A 147 12.82 -24.86 2.73
CA TRP A 147 11.90 -25.97 2.45
C TRP A 147 12.15 -26.50 1.03
N THR A 148 11.85 -27.78 0.78
CA THR A 148 12.10 -28.45 -0.50
C THR A 148 10.84 -28.78 -1.28
N ASP A 149 9.74 -28.99 -0.57
CA ASP A 149 8.46 -29.38 -1.15
C ASP A 149 7.37 -28.34 -0.83
N GLU A 150 6.35 -28.25 -1.70
CA GLU A 150 5.21 -27.37 -1.47
C GLU A 150 4.45 -27.68 -0.16
N ALA A 151 4.44 -28.95 0.24
CA ALA A 151 3.81 -29.39 1.50
C ALA A 151 4.55 -28.88 2.76
N ASP A 152 5.82 -28.51 2.62
CA ASP A 152 6.65 -27.99 3.71
C ASP A 152 6.69 -26.44 3.73
N ARG A 153 5.97 -25.78 2.84
CA ARG A 153 5.87 -24.30 2.80
C ARG A 153 5.37 -23.77 4.15
N PRO A 154 6.11 -22.87 4.81
CA PRO A 154 5.60 -22.15 5.97
C PRO A 154 4.32 -21.38 5.61
N ALA A 155 3.34 -21.33 6.51
CA ALA A 155 2.13 -20.56 6.25
C ALA A 155 2.46 -19.07 6.08
N LEU A 156 1.82 -18.44 5.09
CA LEU A 156 1.76 -16.98 4.98
C LEU A 156 0.92 -16.43 6.13
N ALA A 157 1.22 -15.24 6.61
CA ALA A 157 0.50 -14.60 7.71
C ALA A 157 0.15 -13.15 7.37
N ILE A 158 -1.09 -12.73 7.70
CA ILE A 158 -1.54 -11.34 7.59
C ILE A 158 -2.53 -11.00 8.70
N ALA A 159 -2.42 -9.80 9.28
CA ALA A 159 -3.42 -9.23 10.17
C ALA A 159 -4.26 -8.22 9.39
N SER A 160 -5.48 -8.58 9.03
CA SER A 160 -6.42 -7.72 8.31
C SER A 160 -7.80 -8.37 8.22
N CYS A 161 -8.85 -7.57 8.26
CA CYS A 161 -10.24 -8.00 8.01
C CYS A 161 -10.89 -7.28 6.82
N GLY A 162 -10.08 -6.70 5.89
CA GLY A 162 -10.57 -5.92 4.75
C GLY A 162 -9.88 -6.29 3.43
N ASN A 163 -9.66 -5.29 2.59
CA ASN A 163 -9.08 -5.45 1.25
C ASN A 163 -7.71 -6.13 1.24
N ALA A 164 -6.87 -5.93 2.27
CA ALA A 164 -5.57 -6.58 2.34
C ALA A 164 -5.71 -8.09 2.60
N ALA A 165 -6.64 -8.51 3.44
CA ALA A 165 -6.94 -9.93 3.67
C ALA A 165 -7.46 -10.61 2.40
N PHE A 166 -8.40 -9.97 1.67
CA PHE A 166 -8.90 -10.50 0.40
C PHE A 166 -7.79 -10.62 -0.66
N ALA A 167 -6.95 -9.60 -0.80
CA ALA A 167 -5.82 -9.66 -1.72
C ALA A 167 -4.85 -10.78 -1.34
N ALA A 168 -4.52 -10.93 -0.05
CA ALA A 168 -3.65 -12.00 0.42
C ALA A 168 -4.25 -13.38 0.16
N ALA A 169 -5.54 -13.58 0.44
CA ALA A 169 -6.22 -14.86 0.22
C ALA A 169 -6.31 -15.21 -1.26
N THR A 170 -6.62 -14.25 -2.13
CA THR A 170 -6.65 -14.43 -3.59
C THR A 170 -5.29 -14.86 -4.14
N LEU A 171 -4.23 -14.16 -3.75
CA LEU A 171 -2.87 -14.45 -4.20
C LEU A 171 -2.35 -15.79 -3.65
N ALA A 172 -2.59 -16.08 -2.38
CA ALA A 172 -2.22 -17.35 -1.77
C ALA A 172 -2.95 -18.54 -2.42
N ALA A 173 -4.25 -18.40 -2.67
CA ALA A 173 -5.06 -19.42 -3.37
C ALA A 173 -4.56 -19.69 -4.80
N ALA A 174 -4.14 -18.65 -5.53
CA ALA A 174 -3.62 -18.77 -6.90
C ALA A 174 -2.40 -19.71 -6.99
N VAL A 175 -1.56 -19.74 -5.96
CA VAL A 175 -0.35 -20.58 -5.90
C VAL A 175 -0.45 -21.70 -4.86
N LYS A 176 -1.64 -21.93 -4.32
CA LYS A 176 -1.93 -22.96 -3.30
C LYS A 176 -1.00 -22.88 -2.08
N TRP A 177 -0.69 -21.68 -1.64
CA TRP A 177 0.14 -21.44 -0.46
C TRP A 177 -0.73 -21.32 0.80
N PRO A 178 -0.46 -22.05 1.89
CA PRO A 178 -1.23 -21.92 3.13
C PRO A 178 -1.21 -20.49 3.66
N LEU A 179 -2.37 -19.93 4.02
CA LEU A 179 -2.50 -18.57 4.54
C LEU A 179 -3.25 -18.54 5.86
N ARG A 180 -2.70 -17.87 6.87
CA ARG A 180 -3.34 -17.50 8.12
C ARG A 180 -3.74 -16.03 8.12
N VAL A 181 -5.00 -15.76 8.40
CA VAL A 181 -5.56 -14.41 8.49
C VAL A 181 -6.00 -14.13 9.92
N PHE A 182 -5.36 -13.17 10.57
CA PHE A 182 -5.64 -12.73 11.93
C PHE A 182 -6.69 -11.62 11.88
N VAL A 183 -7.84 -11.84 12.50
CA VAL A 183 -9.02 -10.95 12.44
C VAL A 183 -9.55 -10.60 13.83
N PRO A 184 -10.14 -9.41 14.01
CA PRO A 184 -10.80 -9.08 15.27
C PRO A 184 -12.09 -9.90 15.44
N PRO A 185 -12.57 -10.17 16.68
CA PRO A 185 -13.78 -10.96 16.93
C PRO A 185 -15.06 -10.39 16.31
N HIS A 186 -15.06 -9.11 15.99
CA HIS A 186 -16.19 -8.39 15.38
C HIS A 186 -16.06 -8.21 13.86
N ALA A 187 -15.13 -8.93 13.22
CA ALA A 187 -14.98 -8.89 11.77
C ALA A 187 -16.28 -9.27 11.04
N ASP A 188 -16.58 -8.58 9.92
CA ASP A 188 -17.82 -8.80 9.17
C ASP A 188 -17.93 -10.28 8.75
N PRO A 189 -19.02 -10.99 9.09
CA PRO A 189 -19.23 -12.37 8.68
C PRO A 189 -19.15 -12.61 7.17
N VAL A 190 -19.51 -11.63 6.34
CA VAL A 190 -19.39 -11.71 4.88
C VAL A 190 -17.92 -11.75 4.45
N VAL A 191 -17.09 -10.94 5.09
CA VAL A 191 -15.63 -10.96 4.87
C VAL A 191 -15.06 -12.33 5.26
N ILE A 192 -15.42 -12.83 6.46
CA ILE A 192 -14.97 -14.13 6.95
C ILE A 192 -15.39 -15.28 6.01
N ALA A 193 -16.64 -15.25 5.52
CA ALA A 193 -17.13 -16.25 4.57
C ALA A 193 -16.34 -16.21 3.25
N GLY A 194 -16.08 -15.00 2.72
CA GLY A 194 -15.28 -14.84 1.48
C GLY A 194 -13.84 -15.33 1.64
N LEU A 195 -13.20 -15.05 2.76
CA LEU A 195 -11.83 -15.53 3.04
C LEU A 195 -11.79 -17.07 3.15
N ARG A 196 -12.78 -17.69 3.78
CA ARG A 196 -12.88 -19.16 3.85
C ARG A 196 -13.11 -19.81 2.48
N GLN A 197 -13.83 -19.14 1.55
CA GLN A 197 -13.98 -19.62 0.17
C GLN A 197 -12.66 -19.63 -0.60
N LEU A 198 -11.67 -18.84 -0.15
CA LEU A 198 -10.31 -18.79 -0.67
C LEU A 198 -9.33 -19.65 0.16
N ASP A 199 -9.84 -20.61 0.92
CA ASP A 199 -9.07 -21.56 1.75
C ASP A 199 -8.16 -20.88 2.81
N ALA A 200 -8.49 -19.67 3.25
CA ALA A 200 -7.73 -19.01 4.32
C ALA A 200 -8.07 -19.58 5.70
N ASP A 201 -7.05 -19.84 6.52
CA ASP A 201 -7.16 -20.20 7.93
C ASP A 201 -7.41 -18.92 8.76
N ILE A 202 -8.59 -18.82 9.38
CA ILE A 202 -9.01 -17.62 10.11
C ILE A 202 -8.72 -17.78 11.58
N VAL A 203 -7.95 -16.85 12.13
CA VAL A 203 -7.61 -16.79 13.55
C VAL A 203 -8.24 -15.55 14.18
N GLU A 204 -9.25 -15.74 15.02
CA GLU A 204 -9.86 -14.64 15.79
C GLU A 204 -8.93 -14.20 16.92
N CYS A 205 -8.80 -12.89 17.10
CA CYS A 205 -7.82 -12.27 17.99
C CYS A 205 -8.52 -11.43 19.08
N PRO A 206 -9.18 -12.05 20.06
CA PRO A 206 -9.66 -11.29 21.21
C PRO A 206 -8.47 -10.73 22.00
N ARG A 207 -8.63 -9.53 22.58
CA ARG A 207 -7.61 -8.94 23.46
C ARG A 207 -7.40 -9.82 24.70
N ARG A 208 -6.14 -10.03 25.06
CA ARG A 208 -5.72 -10.72 26.30
C ARG A 208 -5.36 -9.68 27.38
N ASP A 209 -5.62 -9.99 28.64
CA ASP A 209 -5.38 -9.05 29.76
C ASP A 209 -3.90 -8.62 29.91
N SER A 210 -2.96 -9.46 29.48
CA SER A 210 -1.52 -9.20 29.55
C SER A 210 -0.93 -8.57 28.29
N GLU A 211 -1.75 -8.24 27.29
CA GLU A 211 -1.26 -7.67 26.04
C GLU A 211 -0.85 -6.21 26.19
N PRO A 212 0.27 -5.81 25.54
CA PRO A 212 0.63 -4.41 25.44
C PRO A 212 -0.43 -3.63 24.64
N ALA A 213 -0.32 -2.30 24.65
CA ALA A 213 -1.12 -1.44 23.75
C ALA A 213 -0.90 -1.82 22.28
N GLY A 214 -1.86 -1.50 21.42
CA GLY A 214 -1.83 -1.83 20.00
C GLY A 214 -2.88 -2.88 19.61
N ASP A 215 -2.95 -3.21 18.32
CA ASP A 215 -3.93 -4.15 17.77
C ASP A 215 -3.61 -5.61 18.16
N PRO A 216 -4.54 -6.35 18.80
CA PRO A 216 -4.37 -7.77 19.09
C PRO A 216 -4.08 -8.64 17.86
N CYS A 217 -4.62 -8.30 16.70
CA CYS A 217 -4.35 -9.05 15.46
C CYS A 217 -2.89 -8.93 15.04
N ILE A 218 -2.31 -7.74 15.16
CA ILE A 218 -0.89 -7.50 14.89
C ILE A 218 -0.01 -8.27 15.88
N HIS A 219 -0.39 -8.32 17.16
CA HIS A 219 0.36 -9.12 18.14
C HIS A 219 0.37 -10.60 17.77
N ARG A 220 -0.78 -11.20 17.42
CA ARG A 220 -0.87 -12.61 16.97
C ARG A 220 -0.12 -12.88 15.68
N PHE A 221 -0.20 -11.94 14.73
CA PHE A 221 0.56 -12.00 13.49
C PHE A 221 2.06 -12.06 13.79
N ARG A 222 2.57 -11.16 14.65
CA ARG A 222 3.99 -11.13 15.05
C ARG A 222 4.41 -12.40 15.80
N GLU A 223 3.57 -12.94 16.69
CA GLU A 223 3.78 -14.24 17.33
C GLU A 223 3.90 -15.37 16.29
N ALA A 224 3.05 -15.40 15.27
CA ALA A 224 3.11 -16.39 14.20
C ALA A 224 4.39 -16.25 13.37
N VAL A 225 4.78 -15.04 13.02
CA VAL A 225 6.04 -14.78 12.29
C VAL A 225 7.27 -15.19 13.12
N ALA A 226 7.27 -14.90 14.40
CA ALA A 226 8.36 -15.34 15.31
C ALA A 226 8.47 -16.87 15.43
N THR A 227 7.38 -17.60 15.14
CA THR A 227 7.34 -19.07 15.14
C THR A 227 7.47 -19.70 13.75
N GLY A 228 7.83 -18.90 12.73
CA GLY A 228 8.19 -19.37 11.39
C GLY A 228 7.18 -19.12 10.28
N ALA A 229 6.05 -18.44 10.54
CA ALA A 229 5.18 -17.98 9.46
C ALA A 229 5.88 -16.88 8.65
N ILE A 230 5.54 -16.78 7.37
CA ILE A 230 6.06 -15.75 6.46
C ILE A 230 5.18 -14.49 6.55
N PRO A 231 5.75 -13.29 6.81
CA PRO A 231 4.97 -12.06 6.83
C PRO A 231 4.50 -11.71 5.41
N PHE A 232 3.22 -11.96 5.13
CA PHE A 232 2.55 -11.65 3.86
C PHE A 232 1.59 -10.49 4.05
N THR A 233 2.14 -9.31 4.28
CA THR A 233 1.41 -8.15 4.77
C THR A 233 1.74 -6.89 3.98
N VAL A 234 0.85 -5.89 4.05
CA VAL A 234 1.00 -4.57 3.41
C VAL A 234 1.57 -3.52 4.37
N GLN A 235 2.49 -3.92 5.22
CA GLN A 235 3.18 -3.07 6.20
C GLN A 235 4.68 -3.22 5.95
N GLY A 236 5.33 -2.17 5.44
CA GLY A 236 6.73 -2.20 5.04
C GLY A 236 7.71 -2.44 6.21
N THR A 237 7.31 -2.12 7.43
CA THR A 237 8.08 -2.44 8.64
C THR A 237 8.11 -3.93 8.96
N GLU A 238 7.11 -4.68 8.55
CA GLU A 238 7.04 -6.14 8.72
C GLU A 238 7.60 -6.90 7.51
N ASN A 239 7.35 -6.36 6.30
CA ASN A 239 7.90 -6.91 5.07
C ASN A 239 8.13 -5.80 4.03
N MET A 240 9.37 -5.38 3.85
CA MET A 240 9.74 -4.28 2.96
C MET A 240 9.42 -4.54 1.48
N TRP A 241 9.30 -5.80 1.04
CA TRP A 241 8.98 -6.13 -0.34
C TRP A 241 7.58 -5.65 -0.76
N CYS A 242 6.67 -5.42 0.19
CA CYS A 242 5.35 -4.87 -0.12
C CYS A 242 5.40 -3.44 -0.70
N LEU A 243 6.47 -2.69 -0.41
CA LEU A 243 6.65 -1.35 -0.96
C LEU A 243 7.02 -1.38 -2.45
N ASP A 244 7.63 -2.47 -2.92
CA ASP A 244 8.13 -2.60 -4.28
C ASP A 244 7.00 -2.57 -5.32
N GLY A 245 6.01 -3.44 -5.17
CA GLY A 245 4.89 -3.52 -6.12
C GLY A 245 3.98 -2.29 -6.13
N GLY A 246 3.79 -1.66 -4.97
CA GLY A 246 2.98 -0.45 -4.86
C GLY A 246 3.55 0.76 -5.62
N ARG A 247 4.85 0.77 -5.94
CA ARG A 247 5.49 1.83 -6.76
C ARG A 247 4.93 1.91 -8.17
N THR A 248 4.39 0.79 -8.68
CA THR A 248 3.75 0.74 -10.01
C THR A 248 2.63 1.77 -10.14
N ILE A 249 1.89 2.07 -9.07
CA ILE A 249 0.83 3.09 -9.08
C ILE A 249 1.42 4.47 -9.43
N GLY A 250 2.49 4.88 -8.76
CA GLY A 250 3.16 6.15 -9.02
C GLY A 250 3.82 6.20 -10.41
N TRP A 251 4.37 5.08 -10.88
CA TRP A 251 4.96 4.96 -12.22
C TRP A 251 3.91 5.07 -13.32
N GLU A 252 2.77 4.39 -13.18
CA GLU A 252 1.64 4.50 -14.12
C GLU A 252 1.12 5.93 -14.20
N MET A 253 0.89 6.57 -13.06
CA MET A 253 0.43 7.97 -13.00
C MET A 253 1.44 8.92 -13.65
N ALA A 254 2.73 8.80 -13.33
CA ALA A 254 3.78 9.63 -13.88
C ALA A 254 3.92 9.46 -15.40
N ARG A 255 3.89 8.21 -15.88
CA ARG A 255 3.92 7.89 -17.31
C ARG A 255 2.72 8.50 -18.04
N HIS A 256 1.52 8.34 -17.49
CA HIS A 256 0.30 8.91 -18.08
C HIS A 256 0.41 10.45 -18.21
N LEU A 257 0.91 11.13 -17.17
CA LEU A 257 1.12 12.58 -17.21
C LEU A 257 2.13 12.98 -18.29
N GLU A 258 3.23 12.25 -18.45
CA GLU A 258 4.25 12.51 -19.45
C GLU A 258 3.72 12.32 -20.90
N GLU A 259 2.94 11.27 -21.12
CA GLU A 259 2.48 10.88 -22.46
C GLU A 259 1.21 11.62 -22.90
N ASN A 260 0.30 11.97 -21.99
CA ASN A 260 -1.05 12.39 -22.32
C ASN A 260 -1.40 13.81 -21.85
N VAL A 261 -0.59 14.42 -20.99
CA VAL A 261 -0.92 15.70 -20.38
C VAL A 261 0.08 16.78 -20.77
N VAL A 262 -0.35 17.72 -21.58
CA VAL A 262 0.48 18.89 -21.96
C VAL A 262 0.46 19.91 -20.82
N GLY A 263 1.66 20.36 -20.39
CA GLY A 263 1.82 21.44 -19.40
C GLY A 263 2.52 21.00 -18.11
N PRO A 264 2.32 21.70 -16.98
CA PRO A 264 3.00 21.41 -15.74
C PRO A 264 2.68 20.02 -15.19
N PRO A 265 3.61 19.43 -14.40
CA PRO A 265 3.32 18.17 -13.73
C PRO A 265 2.19 18.33 -12.71
N LEU A 266 1.82 17.22 -12.07
CA LEU A 266 0.86 17.19 -10.99
C LEU A 266 1.32 18.09 -9.82
N ASP A 267 0.44 18.98 -9.35
CA ASP A 267 0.73 19.91 -8.24
C ASP A 267 0.54 19.25 -6.88
N ARG A 268 -0.55 18.51 -6.71
CA ARG A 268 -0.89 17.87 -5.43
C ARG A 268 -1.38 16.44 -5.61
N LEU A 269 -1.06 15.62 -4.60
CA LEU A 269 -1.57 14.25 -4.48
C LEU A 269 -2.19 14.07 -3.10
N PHE A 270 -3.47 13.69 -3.06
CA PHE A 270 -4.19 13.36 -1.83
C PHE A 270 -4.34 11.86 -1.73
N VAL A 271 -3.82 11.27 -0.64
CA VAL A 271 -3.83 9.82 -0.42
C VAL A 271 -4.32 9.53 0.99
N GLN A 272 -5.29 8.66 1.10
CA GLN A 272 -5.74 8.10 2.38
C GLN A 272 -4.66 7.25 3.03
N VAL A 273 -4.49 7.39 4.34
CA VAL A 273 -3.40 6.75 5.08
C VAL A 273 -3.90 6.08 6.35
N GLY A 274 -3.84 4.74 6.37
CA GLY A 274 -3.80 3.94 7.60
C GLY A 274 -2.36 3.55 7.89
N ALA A 275 -1.93 2.34 7.48
CA ALA A 275 -0.55 1.85 7.63
C ALA A 275 0.52 2.67 6.88
N GLY A 276 0.13 3.44 5.86
CA GLY A 276 1.01 4.35 5.11
C GLY A 276 1.64 3.78 3.84
N THR A 277 1.54 2.48 3.60
CA THR A 277 2.20 1.78 2.50
C THR A 277 1.79 2.31 1.12
N LEU A 278 0.50 2.62 0.90
CA LEU A 278 0.02 3.19 -0.35
C LEU A 278 0.71 4.52 -0.66
N ALA A 279 0.68 5.46 0.29
CA ALA A 279 1.29 6.78 0.12
C ALA A 279 2.81 6.69 -0.05
N ALA A 280 3.48 5.87 0.78
CA ALA A 280 4.93 5.66 0.72
C ALA A 280 5.38 5.09 -0.63
N SER A 281 4.67 4.09 -1.14
CA SER A 281 4.99 3.45 -2.42
C SER A 281 4.70 4.38 -3.61
N THR A 282 3.53 5.00 -3.63
CA THR A 282 3.13 5.90 -4.73
C THR A 282 4.09 7.08 -4.88
N ILE A 283 4.41 7.77 -3.76
CA ILE A 283 5.33 8.90 -3.82
C ILE A 283 6.76 8.48 -4.19
N ASN A 284 7.14 7.26 -3.82
CA ASN A 284 8.42 6.70 -4.23
C ASN A 284 8.46 6.44 -5.75
N GLY A 285 7.37 5.94 -6.32
CA GLY A 285 7.20 5.78 -7.77
C GLY A 285 7.32 7.11 -8.50
N PHE A 286 6.65 8.15 -8.04
CA PHE A 286 6.75 9.50 -8.60
C PHE A 286 8.18 10.05 -8.55
N ARG A 287 8.88 9.89 -7.42
CA ARG A 287 10.28 10.37 -7.29
C ARG A 287 11.22 9.72 -8.30
N MET A 288 11.05 8.44 -8.60
CA MET A 288 11.82 7.73 -9.63
C MET A 288 11.55 8.27 -11.03
N SER A 289 10.36 8.81 -11.27
CA SER A 289 9.97 9.44 -12.55
C SER A 289 10.31 10.92 -12.62
N GLY A 290 10.91 11.51 -11.57
CA GLY A 290 11.22 12.92 -11.51
C GLY A 290 10.02 13.83 -11.23
N VAL A 291 8.86 13.28 -10.93
CA VAL A 291 7.66 14.03 -10.54
C VAL A 291 7.57 14.11 -9.02
N THR A 292 7.30 15.29 -8.48
CA THR A 292 7.28 15.51 -7.02
C THR A 292 6.06 16.35 -6.62
N PRO A 293 4.85 15.77 -6.63
CA PRO A 293 3.66 16.50 -6.19
C PRO A 293 3.72 16.79 -4.68
N ARG A 294 3.06 17.85 -4.25
CA ARG A 294 2.80 18.08 -2.82
C ARG A 294 1.91 16.97 -2.28
N LEU A 295 2.47 16.11 -1.43
CA LEU A 295 1.73 15.01 -0.83
C LEU A 295 0.88 15.50 0.35
N HIS A 296 -0.41 15.20 0.30
CA HIS A 296 -1.35 15.34 1.41
C HIS A 296 -1.82 13.97 1.86
N ALA A 297 -1.42 13.58 3.08
CA ALA A 297 -1.82 12.33 3.70
C ALA A 297 -3.12 12.53 4.49
N VAL A 298 -4.16 11.77 4.14
CA VAL A 298 -5.51 11.95 4.70
C VAL A 298 -5.80 10.88 5.73
N GLN A 299 -6.16 11.29 6.94
CA GLN A 299 -6.63 10.43 8.04
C GLN A 299 -7.96 10.96 8.57
N THR A 300 -8.68 10.16 9.36
CA THR A 300 -9.93 10.58 10.01
C THR A 300 -9.67 11.07 11.43
N ASP A 301 -10.54 11.90 11.96
CA ASP A 301 -10.53 12.34 13.36
C ASP A 301 -10.68 11.19 14.36
N SER A 302 -11.21 10.06 13.91
CA SER A 302 -11.31 8.83 14.69
C SER A 302 -9.98 8.13 14.92
N CYS A 303 -8.96 8.34 14.03
CA CYS A 303 -7.63 7.75 14.14
C CYS A 303 -6.64 8.52 13.26
N ALA A 304 -5.74 9.32 13.85
CA ALA A 304 -4.81 10.19 13.13
C ALA A 304 -3.36 10.12 13.67
N PRO A 305 -2.74 8.93 13.78
CA PRO A 305 -1.38 8.79 14.32
C PRO A 305 -0.32 9.47 13.45
N LEU A 306 -0.52 9.57 12.12
CA LEU A 306 0.43 10.25 11.22
C LEU A 306 0.43 11.77 11.42
N ASP A 307 -0.74 12.38 11.62
CA ASP A 307 -0.84 13.83 11.93
C ASP A 307 -0.06 14.14 13.20
N ARG A 308 -0.27 13.33 14.25
CA ARG A 308 0.49 13.43 15.51
C ARG A 308 2.00 13.28 15.29
N ALA A 309 2.42 12.32 14.49
CA ALA A 309 3.85 12.11 14.18
C ALA A 309 4.44 13.30 13.42
N TYR A 310 3.73 13.81 12.41
CA TYR A 310 4.16 14.96 11.62
C TYR A 310 4.39 16.21 12.50
N ALA A 311 3.50 16.47 13.44
CA ALA A 311 3.63 17.58 14.39
C ALA A 311 4.86 17.45 15.31
N LYS A 312 5.29 16.20 15.63
CA LYS A 312 6.42 15.94 16.53
C LYS A 312 7.78 15.90 15.83
N VAL A 313 7.80 15.57 14.56
CA VAL A 313 9.05 15.33 13.81
C VAL A 313 10.04 16.49 13.85
N GLN A 314 9.56 17.72 13.80
CA GLN A 314 10.44 18.89 13.88
C GLN A 314 11.15 19.02 15.23
N GLY A 315 10.48 18.62 16.32
CA GLY A 315 11.04 18.63 17.67
C GLY A 315 12.19 17.66 17.88
N VAL A 316 12.25 16.59 17.09
CA VAL A 316 13.32 15.57 17.16
C VAL A 316 14.42 15.77 16.09
N GLY A 317 14.44 16.89 15.39
CA GLY A 317 15.47 17.20 14.38
C GLY A 317 15.08 16.88 12.94
N GLY A 318 13.79 16.77 12.67
CA GLY A 318 13.22 16.58 11.33
C GLY A 318 13.16 15.13 10.86
N PRO A 319 12.66 14.88 9.62
CA PRO A 319 12.40 13.54 9.11
C PRO A 319 13.61 12.61 9.07
N LYS A 320 14.82 13.17 8.94
CA LYS A 320 16.07 12.37 8.92
C LYS A 320 16.41 11.78 10.28
N ALA A 321 16.12 12.49 11.36
CA ALA A 321 16.35 12.05 12.73
C ALA A 321 15.20 11.18 13.27
N ALA A 322 14.01 11.30 12.69
CA ALA A 322 12.78 10.68 13.18
C ALA A 322 12.87 9.16 13.39
N ALA A 323 13.63 8.45 12.55
CA ALA A 323 13.82 7.01 12.67
C ALA A 323 14.53 6.60 13.99
N ALA A 324 15.43 7.46 14.51
CA ALA A 324 16.12 7.22 15.79
C ALA A 324 15.24 7.61 17.00
N HIS A 325 14.16 8.32 16.76
CA HIS A 325 13.22 8.82 17.77
C HIS A 325 11.81 8.27 17.53
N TRP A 326 11.71 7.02 17.04
CA TRP A 326 10.44 6.43 16.63
C TRP A 326 9.37 6.56 17.69
N SER A 327 9.61 6.04 18.89
CA SER A 327 8.64 6.04 19.98
C SER A 327 8.25 7.42 20.53
N GLU A 328 9.02 8.47 20.20
CA GLU A 328 8.67 9.84 20.53
C GLU A 328 7.69 10.47 19.53
N CYS A 329 7.62 9.91 18.33
CA CYS A 329 6.79 10.39 17.23
C CYS A 329 5.59 9.49 16.93
N MET A 330 5.78 8.17 16.96
CA MET A 330 4.79 7.17 16.56
C MET A 330 4.60 6.11 17.63
N TRP A 331 3.35 5.94 18.07
CA TRP A 331 2.90 4.90 19.00
C TRP A 331 1.42 4.62 18.78
N PRO A 332 0.86 3.49 19.26
CA PRO A 332 -0.55 3.15 19.06
C PRO A 332 -1.49 4.27 19.47
N TRP A 333 -2.49 4.53 18.62
CA TRP A 333 -3.57 5.46 18.92
C TRP A 333 -4.40 4.95 20.11
N GLU A 334 -4.61 5.78 21.10
CA GLU A 334 -5.12 5.35 22.39
C GLU A 334 -6.55 4.79 22.33
N HIS A 335 -7.37 5.41 21.48
CA HIS A 335 -8.77 5.04 21.30
C HIS A 335 -9.16 5.18 19.83
N VAL A 336 -9.02 4.09 19.08
CA VAL A 336 -9.50 4.04 17.69
C VAL A 336 -11.02 4.11 17.69
N GLY A 337 -11.56 5.15 17.05
CA GLY A 337 -12.99 5.35 16.90
C GLY A 337 -13.59 4.52 15.76
N ASN A 338 -14.76 4.93 15.28
CA ASN A 338 -15.43 4.34 14.14
C ASN A 338 -15.44 5.32 12.97
N SER A 339 -15.31 4.82 11.76
CA SER A 339 -15.52 5.58 10.53
C SER A 339 -15.99 4.64 9.42
N ALA A 340 -16.75 5.17 8.47
CA ALA A 340 -17.06 4.47 7.23
C ALA A 340 -15.79 4.17 6.40
N ALA A 341 -14.72 4.96 6.60
CA ALA A 341 -13.39 4.70 6.05
C ALA A 341 -12.57 3.76 6.95
N ASP A 342 -13.15 2.64 7.34
CA ASP A 342 -12.61 1.66 8.30
C ASP A 342 -11.22 1.11 7.92
N GLY A 343 -10.92 0.99 6.65
CA GLY A 343 -9.64 0.47 6.15
C GLY A 343 -8.44 1.41 6.33
N ILE A 344 -8.61 2.59 6.95
CA ILE A 344 -7.51 3.49 7.35
C ILE A 344 -7.49 3.78 8.85
N LEU A 345 -8.19 2.98 9.65
CA LEU A 345 -8.18 3.10 11.12
C LEU A 345 -7.05 2.28 11.77
N ASP A 346 -5.87 2.24 11.14
CA ASP A 346 -4.70 1.63 11.76
C ASP A 346 -4.22 2.49 12.94
N ASP A 347 -4.06 1.88 14.10
CA ASP A 347 -3.64 2.54 15.34
C ASP A 347 -2.22 3.12 15.27
N GLU A 348 -1.38 2.59 14.37
CA GLU A 348 -0.08 3.14 13.98
C GLU A 348 0.04 3.26 12.46
N THR A 349 0.68 4.31 11.99
CA THR A 349 1.09 4.41 10.58
C THR A 349 2.47 3.78 10.43
N TYR A 350 2.54 2.51 10.09
CA TYR A 350 3.80 1.73 10.07
C TYR A 350 4.85 2.31 9.11
N ASP A 351 4.44 2.76 7.93
CA ASP A 351 5.32 3.34 6.91
C ASP A 351 5.38 4.88 6.97
N TRP A 352 5.26 5.47 8.15
CA TRP A 352 5.14 6.92 8.35
C TRP A 352 6.37 7.74 7.94
N ILE A 353 7.60 7.21 8.13
CA ILE A 353 8.84 7.97 7.88
C ILE A 353 8.95 8.44 6.42
N PRO A 354 8.82 7.57 5.38
CA PRO A 354 8.84 8.02 4.00
C PRO A 354 7.70 8.97 3.64
N VAL A 355 6.52 8.82 4.26
CA VAL A 355 5.37 9.71 4.06
C VAL A 355 5.64 11.09 4.64
N VAL A 356 6.07 11.17 5.90
CA VAL A 356 6.43 12.45 6.55
C VAL A 356 7.56 13.16 5.81
N ARG A 357 8.58 12.41 5.38
CA ARG A 357 9.66 12.96 4.55
C ARG A 357 9.11 13.58 3.26
N ALA A 358 8.24 12.87 2.56
CA ALA A 358 7.67 13.35 1.32
C ALA A 358 6.82 14.61 1.50
N MET A 359 5.99 14.65 2.54
CA MET A 359 5.21 15.83 2.90
C MET A 359 6.12 17.04 3.22
N THR A 360 7.15 16.83 4.03
CA THR A 360 8.07 17.91 4.42
C THR A 360 8.88 18.44 3.23
N GLU A 361 9.46 17.56 2.42
CA GLU A 361 10.28 17.94 1.26
C GLU A 361 9.47 18.57 0.13
N GLY A 362 8.21 18.15 -0.04
CA GLY A 362 7.28 18.63 -1.08
C GLY A 362 6.37 19.78 -0.66
N ASN A 363 6.52 20.34 0.55
CA ASN A 363 5.62 21.36 1.10
C ASN A 363 4.15 20.91 1.15
N GLY A 364 3.91 19.63 1.39
CA GLY A 364 2.60 19.06 1.69
C GLY A 364 2.36 18.94 3.20
N GLY A 365 1.41 18.12 3.58
CA GLY A 365 1.11 17.90 5.01
C GLY A 365 -0.04 16.94 5.23
N PRO A 366 -0.26 16.50 6.49
CA PRO A 366 -1.42 15.68 6.83
C PRO A 366 -2.70 16.50 6.81
N ILE A 367 -3.82 15.84 6.55
CA ILE A 367 -5.16 16.40 6.64
C ILE A 367 -6.01 15.42 7.43
N VAL A 368 -6.61 15.91 8.52
CA VAL A 368 -7.55 15.13 9.33
C VAL A 368 -8.96 15.55 8.95
N VAL A 369 -9.76 14.58 8.51
CA VAL A 369 -11.14 14.80 8.05
C VAL A 369 -12.15 14.23 9.03
N THR A 370 -13.32 14.85 9.08
CA THR A 370 -14.46 14.38 9.86
C THR A 370 -15.21 13.27 9.15
N GLU A 371 -16.01 12.50 9.88
CA GLU A 371 -16.87 11.48 9.30
C GLU A 371 -17.84 12.06 8.25
N ALA A 372 -18.37 13.25 8.47
CA ALA A 372 -19.26 13.92 7.50
C ALA A 372 -18.54 14.17 6.16
N GLN A 373 -17.28 14.60 6.20
CA GLN A 373 -16.46 14.80 4.99
C GLN A 373 -16.14 13.48 4.28
N VAL A 374 -15.93 12.40 5.03
CA VAL A 374 -15.73 11.05 4.45
C VAL A 374 -16.98 10.61 3.68
N LEU A 375 -18.17 10.77 4.25
CA LEU A 375 -19.43 10.41 3.60
C LEU A 375 -19.69 11.27 2.37
N GLU A 376 -19.56 12.60 2.49
CA GLU A 376 -19.70 13.55 1.39
C GLU A 376 -18.77 13.23 0.21
N ALA A 377 -17.49 12.96 0.50
CA ALA A 377 -16.51 12.63 -0.52
C ALA A 377 -16.85 11.32 -1.26
N ASN A 378 -17.37 10.32 -0.56
CA ASN A 378 -17.79 9.07 -1.20
C ASN A 378 -19.00 9.30 -2.11
N ASP A 379 -20.02 10.00 -1.62
CA ASP A 379 -21.22 10.31 -2.40
C ASP A 379 -20.88 11.14 -3.64
N LEU A 380 -20.10 12.22 -3.48
CA LEU A 380 -19.66 13.08 -4.60
C LEU A 380 -18.80 12.30 -5.60
N GLY A 381 -17.78 11.58 -5.11
CA GLY A 381 -16.87 10.81 -5.96
C GLY A 381 -17.61 9.79 -6.81
N ARG A 382 -18.50 9.02 -6.22
CA ARG A 382 -19.32 8.01 -6.93
C ARG A 382 -20.30 8.64 -7.92
N ALA A 383 -20.95 9.74 -7.53
CA ALA A 383 -21.93 10.43 -8.38
C ALA A 383 -21.29 11.06 -9.63
N THR A 384 -20.07 11.60 -9.49
CA THR A 384 -19.40 12.35 -10.58
C THR A 384 -18.51 11.47 -11.45
N THR A 385 -17.98 10.35 -10.92
CA THR A 385 -17.08 9.46 -11.68
C THR A 385 -17.74 8.15 -12.13
N GLY A 386 -18.83 7.74 -11.47
CA GLY A 386 -19.45 6.42 -11.69
C GLY A 386 -18.65 5.26 -11.06
N ILE A 387 -17.49 5.51 -10.45
CA ILE A 387 -16.63 4.49 -9.86
C ILE A 387 -17.25 3.99 -8.54
N ASN A 388 -17.44 2.67 -8.40
CA ASN A 388 -17.98 2.06 -7.19
C ASN A 388 -16.93 1.91 -6.08
N ALA A 389 -16.29 3.01 -5.69
CA ALA A 389 -15.30 3.02 -4.63
C ALA A 389 -15.94 2.96 -3.22
N SER A 390 -15.25 2.34 -2.27
CA SER A 390 -15.62 2.36 -0.85
C SER A 390 -15.32 3.72 -0.20
N HIS A 391 -15.84 3.97 0.98
CA HIS A 391 -15.50 5.16 1.77
C HIS A 391 -13.99 5.24 2.05
N THR A 392 -13.37 4.12 2.41
CA THR A 392 -11.90 4.03 2.48
C THR A 392 -11.26 4.39 1.15
N GLY A 393 -11.82 3.90 0.04
CA GLY A 393 -11.31 4.14 -1.30
C GLY A 393 -11.33 5.61 -1.71
N THR A 394 -12.30 6.38 -1.25
CA THR A 394 -12.47 7.81 -1.58
C THR A 394 -11.98 8.77 -0.51
N ALA A 395 -11.41 8.29 0.61
CA ALA A 395 -11.03 9.18 1.72
C ALA A 395 -9.95 10.20 1.33
N GLY A 396 -9.13 9.93 0.31
CA GLY A 396 -8.25 10.95 -0.28
C GLY A 396 -9.00 12.16 -0.84
N LEU A 397 -10.18 11.93 -1.46
CA LEU A 397 -11.05 13.01 -1.92
C LEU A 397 -11.62 13.83 -0.74
N ALA A 398 -11.90 13.22 0.41
CA ALA A 398 -12.31 13.98 1.59
C ALA A 398 -11.24 15.00 2.02
N GLY A 399 -9.96 14.64 1.93
CA GLY A 399 -8.86 15.57 2.16
C GLY A 399 -8.78 16.68 1.12
N LEU A 400 -9.04 16.38 -0.14
CA LEU A 400 -9.15 17.41 -1.19
C LEU A 400 -10.30 18.39 -0.89
N LEU A 401 -11.49 17.88 -0.52
CA LEU A 401 -12.64 18.73 -0.15
C LEU A 401 -12.30 19.63 1.03
N ALA A 402 -11.67 19.08 2.07
CA ALA A 402 -11.28 19.85 3.26
C ALA A 402 -10.24 20.95 2.95
N ALA A 403 -9.40 20.76 1.95
CA ALA A 403 -8.37 21.71 1.53
C ALA A 403 -8.79 22.63 0.37
N ARG A 404 -9.99 22.46 -0.21
CA ARG A 404 -10.38 23.05 -1.49
C ARG A 404 -10.15 24.54 -1.58
N ASP A 405 -10.48 25.30 -0.54
CA ASP A 405 -10.32 26.78 -0.50
C ASP A 405 -8.86 27.24 -0.57
N SER A 406 -7.89 26.34 -0.32
CA SER A 406 -6.45 26.61 -0.36
C SER A 406 -5.79 26.16 -1.67
N ILE A 407 -6.57 25.71 -2.65
CA ILE A 407 -6.11 25.17 -3.91
C ILE A 407 -6.57 26.11 -5.03
N ASP A 408 -5.61 26.55 -5.85
CA ASP A 408 -5.94 27.40 -7.00
C ASP A 408 -6.72 26.58 -8.04
N ASN A 409 -7.64 27.25 -8.75
CA ASN A 409 -8.55 26.55 -9.68
C ASN A 409 -7.84 25.98 -10.92
N ASP A 410 -6.62 26.40 -11.20
CA ASP A 410 -5.75 25.90 -12.27
C ASP A 410 -4.73 24.85 -11.80
N GLU A 411 -4.68 24.52 -10.51
CA GLU A 411 -3.85 23.43 -10.01
C GLU A 411 -4.37 22.06 -10.50
N ARG A 412 -3.42 21.16 -10.77
CA ARG A 412 -3.67 19.77 -11.12
C ARG A 412 -3.51 18.91 -9.89
N VAL A 413 -4.61 18.32 -9.47
CA VAL A 413 -4.65 17.51 -8.25
C VAL A 413 -5.01 16.07 -8.58
N ALA A 414 -4.43 15.11 -7.85
CA ALA A 414 -4.79 13.71 -7.99
C ALA A 414 -5.30 13.13 -6.68
N VAL A 415 -6.24 12.19 -6.84
CA VAL A 415 -6.74 11.31 -5.77
C VAL A 415 -6.64 9.86 -6.24
N ILE A 416 -6.54 8.91 -5.30
CA ILE A 416 -6.53 7.48 -5.60
C ILE A 416 -7.81 6.85 -5.04
N PHE A 417 -8.68 6.34 -5.91
CA PHE A 417 -9.81 5.50 -5.51
C PHE A 417 -9.31 4.08 -5.31
N SER A 418 -8.89 3.78 -4.09
CA SER A 418 -7.99 2.69 -3.77
C SER A 418 -8.64 1.31 -3.64
N GLY A 419 -9.96 1.23 -3.64
CA GLY A 419 -10.65 -0.06 -3.54
C GLY A 419 -12.17 0.03 -3.64
N VAL A 420 -12.75 -1.08 -4.11
CA VAL A 420 -14.18 -1.22 -4.39
C VAL A 420 -15.02 -1.24 -3.11
N SER A 421 -16.27 -0.77 -3.20
CA SER A 421 -17.27 -0.97 -2.17
C SER A 421 -17.78 -2.42 -2.18
N ARG A 422 -17.60 -3.14 -1.07
CA ARG A 422 -18.08 -4.53 -0.91
C ARG A 422 -19.49 -4.61 -0.34
N ALA A 423 -20.14 -3.50 -0.06
CA ALA A 423 -21.52 -3.47 0.45
C ALA A 423 -22.53 -4.12 -0.51
N ALA A 424 -22.21 -4.23 -1.80
CA ALA A 424 -23.03 -4.90 -2.80
C ALA A 424 -22.94 -6.46 -2.75
N LEU A 425 -22.09 -7.00 -1.90
CA LEU A 425 -22.01 -8.45 -1.65
C LEU A 425 -22.96 -8.92 -0.53
N ARG A 426 -23.75 -7.99 0.02
CA ARG A 426 -24.76 -8.24 1.05
C ARG A 426 -26.11 -8.65 0.47
#